data_b4d417e7e469df5d59d070031665b217
#
_entry.id   b4d417e7e469df5d59d070031665b217
#
_cell.length_a   1.000
_cell.length_b   1.000
_cell.length_c   1.000
_cell.angle_alpha   90.00
_cell.angle_beta   90.00
_cell.angle_gamma   90.00
#
_symmetry.space_group_name_H-M   'P 1'
#
loop_
_entity.id
_entity.type
_entity.pdbx_description
1 polymer ?
#
loop_
_entity_poly.entity_id
_entity_poly.type
_entity_poly.pdbx_seq_one_letter_code
_entity_poly.pdbx_strand_id
1 'polypeptide(L)'
;MKLAEALSIRADLQKRVAQLKERIKESAKVQEGDEPCDNVEELYKELDDVLVQLEDLVYRINITNVQIVQDGDSLTRLIAKRDVLSMRVNALKEVVNYVAANETRFGRNELKYVRTIDIKALRKEADTYAKQYRELDLKIQSLNWTVELVDLQDLPR
;
A
#
# COMPACT_ATOMS: atom_id res chain seq x y z
N MET A 1 -8.40 -12.00 17.02
CA MET A 1 -7.20 -11.79 16.16
C MET A 1 -6.98 -10.30 16.00
N LYS A 2 -5.74 -9.84 16.13
CA LYS A 2 -5.41 -8.42 15.94
C LYS A 2 -5.48 -8.01 14.45
N LEU A 3 -5.80 -6.74 14.19
CA LEU A 3 -5.84 -6.22 12.82
C LEU A 3 -4.48 -6.36 12.11
N ALA A 4 -3.37 -6.17 12.83
CA ALA A 4 -2.02 -6.39 12.28
C ALA A 4 -1.78 -7.83 11.81
N GLU A 5 -2.28 -8.82 12.56
CA GLU A 5 -2.20 -10.24 12.17
C GLU A 5 -3.02 -10.49 10.90
N ALA A 6 -4.23 -9.93 10.83
CA ALA A 6 -5.09 -10.03 9.65
C ALA A 6 -4.43 -9.41 8.40
N LEU A 7 -3.76 -8.27 8.55
CA LEU A 7 -3.02 -7.62 7.46
C LEU A 7 -1.84 -8.49 6.98
N SER A 8 -1.15 -9.17 7.89
CA SER A 8 -0.08 -10.12 7.53
C SER A 8 -0.64 -11.34 6.79
N ILE A 9 -1.71 -11.96 7.30
CA ILE A 9 -2.36 -13.10 6.64
C ILE A 9 -2.85 -12.72 5.24
N ARG A 10 -3.45 -11.53 5.08
CA ARG A 10 -3.85 -11.02 3.76
C ARG A 10 -2.67 -10.98 2.79
N ALA A 11 -1.52 -10.46 3.23
CA ALA A 11 -0.32 -10.39 2.39
C ALA A 11 0.18 -11.79 2.01
N ASP A 12 0.12 -12.76 2.92
CA ASP A 12 0.53 -14.15 2.66
C ASP A 12 -0.44 -14.86 1.70
N LEU A 13 -1.75 -14.66 1.84
CA LEU A 13 -2.74 -15.17 0.89
C LEU A 13 -2.53 -14.57 -0.52
N GLN A 14 -2.26 -13.27 -0.63
CA GLN A 14 -1.95 -12.63 -1.92
C GLN A 14 -0.69 -13.23 -2.58
N LYS A 15 0.36 -13.51 -1.79
CA LYS A 15 1.55 -14.22 -2.29
C LYS A 15 1.20 -15.64 -2.74
N ARG A 16 0.35 -16.35 -1.99
CA ARG A 16 -0.09 -17.71 -2.36
C ARG A 16 -0.85 -17.72 -3.67
N VAL A 17 -1.77 -16.76 -3.89
CA VAL A 17 -2.45 -16.57 -5.17
C VAL A 17 -1.45 -16.38 -6.32
N ALA A 18 -0.43 -15.53 -6.13
CA ALA A 18 0.60 -15.32 -7.15
C ALA A 18 1.40 -16.60 -7.45
N GLN A 19 1.78 -17.37 -6.43
CA GLN A 19 2.49 -18.65 -6.59
C GLN A 19 1.63 -19.69 -7.32
N LEU A 20 0.36 -19.85 -6.94
CA LEU A 20 -0.57 -20.79 -7.57
C LEU A 20 -0.79 -20.44 -9.04
N LYS A 21 -0.95 -19.15 -9.35
CA LYS A 21 -1.06 -18.68 -10.73
C LYS A 21 0.13 -19.11 -11.60
N GLU A 22 1.36 -18.96 -11.11
CA GLU A 22 2.54 -19.37 -11.86
C GLU A 22 2.61 -20.91 -12.01
N ARG A 23 2.35 -21.68 -10.97
CA ARG A 23 2.29 -23.15 -11.02
C ARG A 23 1.22 -23.65 -11.99
N ILE A 24 0.04 -23.03 -12.00
CA ILE A 24 -1.02 -23.35 -12.97
C ILE A 24 -0.55 -23.10 -14.39
N LYS A 25 0.10 -21.96 -14.67
CA LYS A 25 0.62 -21.63 -15.99
C LYS A 25 1.67 -22.63 -16.47
N GLU A 26 2.59 -23.03 -15.60
CA GLU A 26 3.64 -24.02 -15.92
C GLU A 26 3.05 -25.42 -16.18
N SER A 27 2.00 -25.83 -15.45
CA SER A 27 1.39 -27.15 -15.60
C SER A 27 0.30 -27.20 -16.66
N ALA A 28 -0.33 -26.07 -17.01
CA ALA A 28 -1.41 -26.01 -18.00
C ALA A 28 -0.93 -26.11 -19.46
N LYS A 29 0.37 -25.90 -19.72
CA LYS A 29 0.96 -25.98 -21.04
C LYS A 29 2.35 -26.61 -20.97
N VAL A 30 2.46 -27.82 -21.47
CA VAL A 30 3.71 -28.59 -21.55
C VAL A 30 4.08 -28.87 -23.01
N GLN A 31 5.33 -29.27 -23.26
CA GLN A 31 5.76 -29.72 -24.60
C GLN A 31 5.11 -31.06 -24.93
N GLU A 32 4.96 -31.33 -26.22
CA GLU A 32 4.42 -32.62 -26.69
C GLU A 32 5.30 -33.77 -26.20
N GLY A 33 4.71 -34.72 -25.46
CA GLY A 33 5.42 -35.84 -24.85
C GLY A 33 5.84 -35.63 -23.39
N ASP A 34 5.70 -34.42 -22.83
CA ASP A 34 5.96 -34.13 -21.41
C ASP A 34 4.68 -34.28 -20.61
N GLU A 35 4.84 -34.61 -19.31
CA GLU A 35 3.75 -34.59 -18.35
C GLU A 35 3.79 -33.29 -17.51
N PRO A 36 2.61 -32.74 -17.12
CA PRO A 36 2.55 -31.59 -16.22
C PRO A 36 3.19 -31.93 -14.86
N CYS A 37 3.88 -30.98 -14.26
CA CYS A 37 4.48 -31.14 -12.93
C CYS A 37 3.45 -31.28 -11.81
N ASP A 38 2.31 -30.63 -11.94
CA ASP A 38 1.23 -30.59 -10.96
C ASP A 38 -0.13 -30.92 -11.60
N ASN A 39 -1.06 -31.40 -10.81
CA ASN A 39 -2.44 -31.55 -11.22
C ASN A 39 -3.13 -30.17 -11.25
N VAL A 40 -3.47 -29.71 -12.45
CA VAL A 40 -4.04 -28.39 -12.71
C VAL A 40 -5.40 -28.23 -12.03
N GLU A 41 -6.23 -29.29 -11.95
CA GLU A 41 -7.54 -29.22 -11.31
C GLU A 41 -7.41 -29.02 -9.78
N GLU A 42 -6.45 -29.69 -9.15
CA GLU A 42 -6.16 -29.52 -7.72
C GLU A 42 -5.62 -28.10 -7.43
N LEU A 43 -4.76 -27.57 -8.30
CA LEU A 43 -4.27 -26.21 -8.19
C LEU A 43 -5.39 -25.16 -8.32
N TYR A 44 -6.33 -25.36 -9.24
CA TYR A 44 -7.50 -24.48 -9.36
C TYR A 44 -8.39 -24.52 -8.12
N LYS A 45 -8.62 -25.70 -7.57
CA LYS A 45 -9.40 -25.84 -6.33
C LYS A 45 -8.70 -25.13 -5.16
N GLU A 46 -7.39 -25.30 -5.01
CA GLU A 46 -6.62 -24.59 -3.99
C GLU A 46 -6.68 -23.06 -4.21
N LEU A 47 -6.59 -22.59 -5.45
CA LEU A 47 -6.71 -21.18 -5.79
C LEU A 47 -8.07 -20.62 -5.37
N ASP A 48 -9.16 -21.32 -5.66
CA ASP A 48 -10.52 -20.91 -5.28
C ASP A 48 -10.67 -20.83 -3.76
N ASP A 49 -10.17 -21.84 -3.02
CA ASP A 49 -10.19 -21.85 -1.56
C ASP A 49 -9.41 -20.65 -0.96
N VAL A 50 -8.26 -20.32 -1.52
CA VAL A 50 -7.45 -19.16 -1.10
C VAL A 50 -8.15 -17.84 -1.42
N LEU A 51 -8.81 -17.73 -2.57
CA LEU A 51 -9.55 -16.52 -2.97
C LEU A 51 -10.75 -16.27 -2.07
N VAL A 52 -11.51 -17.31 -1.68
CA VAL A 52 -12.63 -17.21 -0.73
C VAL A 52 -12.13 -16.72 0.64
N GLN A 53 -11.01 -17.26 1.14
CA GLN A 53 -10.42 -16.80 2.40
C GLN A 53 -9.95 -15.34 2.32
N LEU A 54 -9.37 -14.94 1.19
CA LEU A 54 -8.90 -13.59 0.95
C LEU A 54 -10.06 -12.59 0.91
N GLU A 55 -11.17 -12.95 0.26
CA GLU A 55 -12.39 -12.14 0.19
C GLU A 55 -12.95 -11.85 1.58
N ASP A 56 -13.16 -12.90 2.40
CA ASP A 56 -13.65 -12.78 3.78
C ASP A 56 -12.74 -11.87 4.62
N LEU A 57 -11.43 -12.10 4.54
CA LEU A 57 -10.46 -11.36 5.33
C LEU A 57 -10.41 -9.88 4.93
N VAL A 58 -10.45 -9.56 3.62
CA VAL A 58 -10.47 -8.19 3.11
C VAL A 58 -11.74 -7.46 3.56
N TYR A 59 -12.88 -8.13 3.51
CA TYR A 59 -14.15 -7.58 3.97
C TYR A 59 -14.11 -7.23 5.45
N ARG A 60 -13.65 -8.14 6.30
CA ARG A 60 -13.51 -7.93 7.76
C ARG A 60 -12.54 -6.81 8.09
N ILE A 61 -11.40 -6.72 7.40
CA ILE A 61 -10.43 -5.63 7.56
C ILE A 61 -11.08 -4.28 7.22
N ASN A 62 -11.84 -4.21 6.14
CA ASN A 62 -12.48 -2.97 5.70
C ASN A 62 -13.54 -2.49 6.71
N ILE A 63 -14.37 -3.41 7.22
CA ILE A 63 -15.35 -3.07 8.27
C ILE A 63 -14.65 -2.60 9.54
N THR A 64 -13.63 -3.32 9.99
CA THR A 64 -12.84 -2.93 11.15
C THR A 64 -12.30 -1.51 11.00
N ASN A 65 -11.71 -1.19 9.85
CA ASN A 65 -11.17 0.14 9.57
C ASN A 65 -12.22 1.26 9.61
N VAL A 66 -13.46 0.96 9.23
CA VAL A 66 -14.57 1.93 9.27
C VAL A 66 -15.10 2.12 10.70
N GLN A 67 -15.22 1.03 11.45
CA GLN A 67 -15.83 1.05 12.80
C GLN A 67 -14.90 1.62 13.88
N ILE A 68 -13.58 1.45 13.72
CA ILE A 68 -12.62 1.98 14.69
C ILE A 68 -12.49 3.48 14.53
N VAL A 69 -12.82 4.21 15.61
CA VAL A 69 -12.71 5.67 15.68
C VAL A 69 -11.67 6.04 16.73
N GLN A 70 -10.71 6.87 16.34
CA GLN A 70 -9.70 7.44 17.21
C GLN A 70 -9.65 8.95 17.04
N ASP A 71 -9.81 9.69 18.14
CA ASP A 71 -9.83 11.16 18.15
C ASP A 71 -10.84 11.79 17.16
N GLY A 72 -11.99 11.14 16.98
CA GLY A 72 -13.06 11.58 16.09
C GLY A 72 -12.91 11.18 14.61
N ASP A 73 -11.81 10.56 14.22
CA ASP A 73 -11.60 10.04 12.86
C ASP A 73 -11.64 8.50 12.83
N SER A 74 -12.27 7.92 11.82
CA SER A 74 -12.18 6.47 11.58
C SER A 74 -10.76 6.08 11.14
N LEU A 75 -10.37 4.82 11.37
CA LEU A 75 -9.07 4.32 10.90
C LEU A 75 -8.94 4.45 9.38
N THR A 76 -10.01 4.23 8.62
CA THR A 76 -10.06 4.51 7.17
C THR A 76 -9.68 5.96 6.86
N ARG A 77 -10.20 6.94 7.62
CA ARG A 77 -9.91 8.36 7.41
C ARG A 77 -8.45 8.69 7.77
N LEU A 78 -7.92 8.08 8.82
CA LEU A 78 -6.51 8.25 9.20
C LEU A 78 -5.58 7.71 8.11
N ILE A 79 -5.91 6.54 7.52
CA ILE A 79 -5.16 5.97 6.40
C ILE A 79 -5.19 6.92 5.18
N ALA A 80 -6.37 7.43 4.80
CA ALA A 80 -6.48 8.38 3.70
C ALA A 80 -5.67 9.66 3.95
N LYS A 81 -5.70 10.22 5.17
CA LYS A 81 -4.87 11.38 5.56
C LYS A 81 -3.39 11.09 5.41
N ARG A 82 -2.93 9.92 5.87
CA ARG A 82 -1.52 9.49 5.74
C ARG A 82 -1.10 9.40 4.28
N ASP A 83 -1.92 8.78 3.43
CA ASP A 83 -1.60 8.59 2.02
C ASP A 83 -1.52 9.93 1.27
N VAL A 84 -2.42 10.86 1.55
CA VAL A 84 -2.37 12.24 1.00
C VAL A 84 -1.15 13.01 1.51
N LEU A 85 -0.76 12.85 2.80
CA LEU A 85 0.48 13.44 3.32
C LEU A 85 1.71 12.90 2.60
N SER A 86 1.76 11.60 2.31
CA SER A 86 2.84 10.99 1.52
C SER A 86 2.94 11.61 0.12
N MET A 87 1.80 11.74 -0.57
CA MET A 87 1.75 12.40 -1.89
C MET A 87 2.25 13.83 -1.83
N ARG A 88 1.84 14.60 -0.80
CA ARG A 88 2.29 15.99 -0.62
C ARG A 88 3.79 16.09 -0.39
N VAL A 89 4.35 15.26 0.49
CA VAL A 89 5.79 15.22 0.75
C VAL A 89 6.58 14.91 -0.52
N ASN A 90 6.11 13.91 -1.30
CA ASN A 90 6.77 13.52 -2.54
C ASN A 90 6.72 14.65 -3.58
N ALA A 91 5.56 15.29 -3.78
CA ALA A 91 5.41 16.41 -4.69
C ALA A 91 6.35 17.59 -4.33
N LEU A 92 6.41 17.97 -3.05
CA LEU A 92 7.30 19.04 -2.59
C LEU A 92 8.78 18.68 -2.80
N LYS A 93 9.17 17.43 -2.51
CA LYS A 93 10.54 16.95 -2.74
C LYS A 93 10.91 16.94 -4.21
N GLU A 94 10.02 16.52 -5.10
CA GLU A 94 10.24 16.54 -6.55
C GLU A 94 10.45 17.97 -7.05
N VAL A 95 9.62 18.93 -6.62
CA VAL A 95 9.77 20.34 -6.97
C VAL A 95 11.10 20.90 -6.45
N VAL A 96 11.44 20.60 -5.18
CA VAL A 96 12.74 21.04 -4.61
C VAL A 96 13.91 20.48 -5.40
N ASN A 97 13.88 19.21 -5.75
CA ASN A 97 14.96 18.56 -6.51
C ASN A 97 15.08 19.14 -7.92
N TYR A 98 13.95 19.37 -8.58
CA TYR A 98 13.94 19.99 -9.91
C TYR A 98 14.55 21.40 -9.89
N VAL A 99 14.11 22.27 -8.96
CA VAL A 99 14.57 23.66 -8.87
C VAL A 99 16.00 23.76 -8.32
N ALA A 100 16.44 22.77 -7.52
CA ALA A 100 17.79 22.71 -6.98
C ALA A 100 18.82 22.17 -7.99
N ALA A 101 18.37 21.43 -9.01
CA ALA A 101 19.25 20.88 -10.02
C ALA A 101 20.05 22.01 -10.69
N ASN A 102 21.37 21.85 -10.72
CA ASN A 102 22.24 22.79 -11.46
C ASN A 102 22.06 22.50 -12.94
N GLU A 103 21.46 23.44 -13.66
CA GLU A 103 21.47 23.41 -15.11
C GLU A 103 22.90 23.72 -15.58
N THR A 104 23.59 22.66 -16.01
CA THR A 104 24.97 22.76 -16.46
C THR A 104 25.03 23.34 -17.88
N ARG A 105 25.66 24.47 -18.00
CA ARG A 105 26.17 25.11 -19.23
C ARG A 105 25.15 25.73 -20.16
N PHE A 106 24.95 27.01 -19.94
CA PHE A 106 24.40 27.91 -20.96
C PHE A 106 25.48 28.26 -22.00
N GLY A 107 25.17 28.08 -23.28
CA GLY A 107 25.94 28.68 -24.36
C GLY A 107 25.86 30.22 -24.28
N ARG A 108 26.75 30.92 -24.99
CA ARG A 108 26.83 32.40 -24.95
C ARG A 108 25.52 33.14 -25.28
N ASN A 109 24.53 32.47 -25.87
CA ASN A 109 23.26 33.05 -26.33
C ASN A 109 22.00 32.40 -25.67
N GLU A 110 22.16 31.61 -24.61
CA GLU A 110 21.01 30.97 -23.94
C GLU A 110 20.47 31.83 -22.81
N LEU A 111 19.13 31.88 -22.68
CA LEU A 111 18.43 32.54 -21.58
C LEU A 111 18.64 31.73 -20.30
N LYS A 112 18.99 32.42 -19.23
CA LYS A 112 19.15 31.77 -17.91
C LYS A 112 17.79 31.50 -17.28
N TYR A 113 17.63 30.32 -16.68
CA TYR A 113 16.50 30.05 -15.78
C TYR A 113 16.69 30.80 -14.47
N VAL A 114 15.61 31.37 -13.97
CA VAL A 114 15.55 32.08 -12.68
C VAL A 114 14.58 31.39 -11.77
N ARG A 115 15.01 31.14 -10.55
CA ARG A 115 14.15 30.55 -9.52
C ARG A 115 13.08 31.53 -9.08
N THR A 116 11.80 31.13 -9.12
CA THR A 116 10.65 31.96 -8.71
C THR A 116 10.13 31.59 -7.32
N ILE A 117 10.73 30.59 -6.68
CA ILE A 117 10.33 30.07 -5.36
C ILE A 117 11.52 30.07 -4.39
N ASP A 118 11.21 30.18 -3.09
CA ASP A 118 12.21 30.00 -2.03
C ASP A 118 12.36 28.50 -1.71
N ILE A 119 13.45 27.90 -2.21
CA ILE A 119 13.75 26.48 -1.98
C ILE A 119 13.93 26.18 -0.48
N LYS A 120 14.49 27.10 0.30
CA LYS A 120 14.73 26.89 1.74
C LYS A 120 13.41 26.80 2.48
N ALA A 121 12.46 27.69 2.18
CA ALA A 121 11.11 27.65 2.73
C ALA A 121 10.39 26.37 2.33
N LEU A 122 10.47 25.97 1.05
CA LEU A 122 9.82 24.77 0.55
C LEU A 122 10.37 23.48 1.16
N ARG A 123 11.70 23.40 1.40
CA ARG A 123 12.31 22.28 2.13
C ARG A 123 11.80 22.18 3.55
N LYS A 124 11.71 23.29 4.26
CA LYS A 124 11.17 23.33 5.62
C LYS A 124 9.71 22.89 5.68
N GLU A 125 8.93 23.27 4.68
CA GLU A 125 7.54 22.83 4.56
C GLU A 125 7.46 21.32 4.32
N ALA A 126 8.27 20.78 3.38
CA ALA A 126 8.35 19.35 3.12
C ALA A 126 8.75 18.54 4.38
N ASP A 127 9.71 19.05 5.16
CA ASP A 127 10.12 18.41 6.43
C ASP A 127 9.01 18.42 7.47
N THR A 128 8.20 19.48 7.53
CA THR A 128 7.04 19.58 8.42
C THR A 128 6.00 18.51 8.07
N TYR A 129 5.63 18.37 6.79
CA TYR A 129 4.70 17.33 6.34
C TYR A 129 5.28 15.93 6.50
N ALA A 130 6.58 15.74 6.28
CA ALA A 130 7.23 14.45 6.53
C ALA A 130 7.18 14.05 8.01
N LYS A 131 7.29 14.99 8.93
CA LYS A 131 7.10 14.75 10.36
C LYS A 131 5.66 14.33 10.67
N GLN A 132 4.66 15.07 10.17
CA GLN A 132 3.25 14.74 10.33
C GLN A 132 2.91 13.35 9.78
N TYR A 133 3.46 13.01 8.61
CA TYR A 133 3.32 11.67 8.02
C TYR A 133 3.83 10.59 8.97
N ARG A 134 5.05 10.73 9.51
CA ARG A 134 5.63 9.73 10.43
C ARG A 134 4.81 9.57 11.71
N GLU A 135 4.36 10.67 12.29
CA GLU A 135 3.53 10.65 13.52
C GLU A 135 2.19 9.94 13.28
N LEU A 136 1.55 10.23 12.14
CA LEU A 136 0.29 9.60 11.77
C LEU A 136 0.48 8.11 11.44
N ASP A 137 1.55 7.75 10.73
CA ASP A 137 1.85 6.35 10.39
C ASP A 137 2.11 5.52 11.65
N LEU A 138 2.89 6.03 12.61
CA LEU A 138 3.11 5.37 13.91
C LEU A 138 1.81 5.16 14.68
N LYS A 139 0.91 6.15 14.65
CA LYS A 139 -0.42 6.03 15.27
C LYS A 139 -1.25 4.93 14.62
N ILE A 140 -1.30 4.86 13.29
CA ILE A 140 -2.00 3.81 12.54
C ILE A 140 -1.41 2.43 12.86
N GLN A 141 -0.09 2.29 12.89
CA GLN A 141 0.57 1.04 13.25
C GLN A 141 0.23 0.59 14.68
N SER A 142 0.23 1.52 15.65
CA SER A 142 -0.19 1.23 17.02
C SER A 142 -1.63 0.72 17.07
N LEU A 143 -2.56 1.34 16.32
CA LEU A 143 -3.95 0.90 16.23
C LEU A 143 -4.05 -0.51 15.63
N ASN A 144 -3.30 -0.82 14.57
CA ASN A 144 -3.30 -2.16 13.97
C ASN A 144 -2.90 -3.26 14.98
N TRP A 145 -1.99 -2.97 15.92
CA TRP A 145 -1.57 -3.92 16.95
C TRP A 145 -2.50 -4.00 18.17
N THR A 146 -3.32 -2.99 18.40
CA THR A 146 -4.22 -2.93 19.56
C THR A 146 -5.65 -3.35 19.23
N VAL A 147 -6.11 -3.03 18.03
CA VAL A 147 -7.48 -3.28 17.57
C VAL A 147 -7.70 -4.77 17.24
N GLU A 148 -8.83 -5.30 17.68
CA GLU A 148 -9.32 -6.62 17.26
C GLU A 148 -10.04 -6.54 15.91
N LEU A 149 -9.79 -7.52 15.05
CA LEU A 149 -10.54 -7.70 13.82
C LEU A 149 -12.00 -8.05 14.13
N VAL A 150 -12.92 -7.35 13.51
CA VAL A 150 -14.37 -7.63 13.67
C VAL A 150 -14.69 -9.06 13.24
N ASP A 151 -15.50 -9.76 14.05
CA ASP A 151 -16.08 -11.03 13.66
C ASP A 151 -17.38 -10.81 12.88
N LEU A 152 -17.60 -11.60 11.81
CA LEU A 152 -18.80 -11.48 10.99
C LEU A 152 -20.09 -11.82 11.76
N GLN A 153 -19.97 -12.61 12.84
CA GLN A 153 -21.08 -12.96 13.71
C GLN A 153 -21.57 -11.76 14.55
N ASP A 154 -20.72 -10.76 14.75
CA ASP A 154 -21.02 -9.57 15.54
C ASP A 154 -21.60 -8.42 14.68
N LEU A 155 -21.75 -8.61 13.37
CA LEU A 155 -22.33 -7.61 12.47
C LEU A 155 -23.85 -7.65 12.52
N PRO A 156 -24.52 -6.50 12.65
CA PRO A 156 -25.97 -6.42 12.52
C PRO A 156 -26.37 -6.88 11.10
N ARG A 157 -27.31 -7.81 11.04
CA ARG A 157 -27.92 -8.31 9.80
C ARG A 157 -28.79 -7.23 9.17
#